data_c05a140114e1408e134c0a29413ac653
#
_entry.id   c05a140114e1408e134c0a29413ac653
#
_cell.length_a   1.000
_cell.length_b   1.000
_cell.length_c   1.000
_cell.angle_alpha   90.00
_cell.angle_beta   90.00
_cell.angle_gamma   90.00
#
_symmetry.space_group_name_H-M   'P 1'
#
loop_
_entity.id
_entity.type
_entity.pdbx_description
1 polymer ?
#
loop_
_entity_poly.entity_id
_entity_poly.type
_entity_poly.pdbx_seq_one_letter_code
_entity_poly.pdbx_strand_id
1 'polypeptide(L)'
;RAPELLVANSTYSEKIDVWSVGCILGEMLGRKPLFPGSDYIDQLTMIVNTLGTPCEKDMIEVESLKARKFIKSLNNGAPIPNIPFATIFPQADPLTIDLLQRMLEFNPKNRINVTEALHHPLFDGVRNVQQIRKDYCDGFQFLANTVKVSIPNEESNKPMDIEVYK
;
A
#
# COMPACT_ATOMS: atom_id res chain seq x y z
N ARG A 1 -7.43 -0.11 -1.56
CA ARG A 1 -7.28 -1.33 -0.73
C ARG A 1 -6.35 -2.32 -1.40
N ALA A 2 -5.52 -3.04 -0.61
CA ALA A 2 -4.59 -4.05 -1.13
C ALA A 2 -5.34 -5.28 -1.67
N PRO A 3 -4.77 -5.98 -2.68
CA PRO A 3 -5.41 -7.14 -3.32
C PRO A 3 -5.84 -8.22 -2.32
N GLU A 4 -4.99 -8.56 -1.33
CA GLU A 4 -5.27 -9.56 -0.31
C GLU A 4 -6.51 -9.27 0.52
N LEU A 5 -6.86 -7.98 0.71
CA LEU A 5 -8.10 -7.57 1.37
C LEU A 5 -9.33 -7.74 0.46
N LEU A 6 -9.15 -7.55 -0.85
CA LEU A 6 -10.24 -7.68 -1.83
C LEU A 6 -10.58 -9.14 -2.11
N VAL A 7 -9.57 -10.01 -2.06
CA VAL A 7 -9.76 -11.45 -2.28
C VAL A 7 -10.06 -12.22 -0.99
N ALA A 8 -10.27 -11.51 0.13
CA ALA A 8 -10.66 -12.06 1.43
C ALA A 8 -9.69 -13.13 1.97
N ASN A 9 -8.38 -12.87 1.86
CA ASN A 9 -7.38 -13.70 2.54
C ASN A 9 -7.49 -13.55 4.06
N SER A 10 -7.25 -14.63 4.79
CA SER A 10 -7.37 -14.67 6.26
C SER A 10 -6.16 -14.01 6.96
N THR A 11 -5.03 -13.92 6.27
CA THR A 11 -3.79 -13.39 6.83
C THR A 11 -3.53 -11.96 6.38
N TYR A 12 -3.28 -11.09 7.36
CA TYR A 12 -2.90 -9.69 7.14
C TYR A 12 -1.46 -9.46 7.60
N SER A 13 -0.76 -8.56 6.92
CA SER A 13 0.59 -8.14 7.31
C SER A 13 0.76 -6.64 7.05
N GLU A 14 1.85 -6.06 7.55
CA GLU A 14 2.24 -4.67 7.30
C GLU A 14 2.40 -4.33 5.80
N LYS A 15 2.42 -5.34 4.93
CA LYS A 15 2.47 -5.17 3.48
C LYS A 15 1.25 -4.44 2.91
N ILE A 16 0.12 -4.46 3.63
CA ILE A 16 -1.09 -3.68 3.28
C ILE A 16 -0.79 -2.17 3.31
N ASP A 17 -0.04 -1.72 4.31
CA ASP A 17 0.34 -0.31 4.43
C ASP A 17 1.33 0.09 3.34
N VAL A 18 2.26 -0.80 2.99
CA VAL A 18 3.18 -0.59 1.85
C VAL A 18 2.41 -0.43 0.54
N TRP A 19 1.38 -1.25 0.30
CA TRP A 19 0.48 -1.07 -0.84
C TRP A 19 -0.19 0.30 -0.83
N SER A 20 -0.70 0.73 0.32
CA SER A 20 -1.37 2.01 0.48
C SER A 20 -0.43 3.18 0.17
N VAL A 21 0.82 3.12 0.66
CA VAL A 21 1.87 4.10 0.34
C VAL A 21 2.19 4.08 -1.16
N GLY A 22 2.26 2.90 -1.79
CA GLY A 22 2.42 2.77 -3.23
C GLY A 22 1.30 3.45 -4.02
N CYS A 23 0.04 3.30 -3.58
CA CYS A 23 -1.09 4.00 -4.21
C CYS A 23 -0.96 5.52 -4.07
N ILE A 24 -0.54 6.02 -2.90
CA ILE A 24 -0.29 7.46 -2.68
C ILE A 24 0.83 7.96 -3.60
N LEU A 25 1.94 7.21 -3.72
CA LEU A 25 3.02 7.55 -4.64
C LEU A 25 2.52 7.62 -6.08
N GLY A 26 1.73 6.64 -6.52
CA GLY A 26 1.10 6.65 -7.85
C GLY A 26 0.18 7.85 -8.07
N GLU A 27 -0.60 8.23 -7.04
CA GLU A 27 -1.45 9.42 -7.09
C GLU A 27 -0.65 10.72 -7.15
N MET A 28 0.45 10.82 -6.42
CA MET A 28 1.37 11.97 -6.51
C MET A 28 1.95 12.13 -7.91
N LEU A 29 2.33 11.03 -8.58
CA LEU A 29 2.85 11.04 -9.94
C LEU A 29 1.77 11.39 -10.97
N GLY A 30 0.56 10.81 -10.85
CA GLY A 30 -0.52 10.95 -11.82
C GLY A 30 -1.49 12.09 -11.51
N ARG A 31 -1.44 12.69 -10.32
CA ARG A 31 -2.37 13.72 -9.79
C ARG A 31 -3.84 13.29 -9.82
N LYS A 32 -4.07 11.99 -9.74
CA LYS A 32 -5.40 11.36 -9.67
C LYS A 32 -5.25 10.00 -9.02
N PRO A 33 -6.29 9.47 -8.34
CA PRO A 33 -6.24 8.13 -7.77
C PRO A 33 -5.82 7.09 -8.81
N LEU A 34 -4.88 6.20 -8.43
CA LEU A 34 -4.37 5.16 -9.33
C LEU A 34 -5.44 4.09 -9.60
N PHE A 35 -6.19 3.72 -8.56
CA PHE A 35 -7.24 2.71 -8.61
C PHE A 35 -8.55 3.26 -8.01
N PRO A 36 -9.33 4.08 -8.76
CA PRO A 36 -10.57 4.68 -8.25
C PRO A 36 -11.78 3.75 -8.36
N GLY A 37 -11.68 2.52 -7.85
CA GLY A 37 -12.76 1.54 -7.89
C GLY A 37 -13.97 1.96 -7.05
N SER A 38 -15.16 1.78 -7.60
CA SER A 38 -16.44 2.13 -6.98
C SER A 38 -16.88 1.09 -5.94
N ASP A 39 -16.48 -0.15 -6.11
CA ASP A 39 -16.74 -1.27 -5.22
C ASP A 39 -15.56 -2.27 -5.21
N TYR A 40 -15.69 -3.37 -4.45
CA TYR A 40 -14.61 -4.37 -4.32
C TYR A 40 -14.27 -5.09 -5.63
N ILE A 41 -15.27 -5.34 -6.47
CA ILE A 41 -15.12 -6.06 -7.73
C ILE A 41 -14.46 -5.14 -8.75
N ASP A 42 -14.92 -3.91 -8.86
CA ASP A 42 -14.36 -2.88 -9.72
C ASP A 42 -12.91 -2.56 -9.31
N GLN A 43 -12.66 -2.41 -8.00
CA GLN A 43 -11.31 -2.19 -7.48
C GLN A 43 -10.35 -3.33 -7.88
N LEU A 44 -10.75 -4.59 -7.69
CA LEU A 44 -9.94 -5.74 -8.08
C LEU A 44 -9.72 -5.81 -9.59
N THR A 45 -10.76 -5.49 -10.37
CA THR A 45 -10.69 -5.42 -11.83
C THR A 45 -9.67 -4.38 -12.30
N MET A 46 -9.70 -3.17 -11.73
CA MET A 46 -8.74 -2.12 -12.06
C MET A 46 -7.30 -2.53 -11.73
N ILE A 47 -7.08 -3.16 -10.57
CA ILE A 47 -5.76 -3.65 -10.18
C ILE A 47 -5.26 -4.68 -11.18
N VAL A 48 -6.08 -5.68 -11.53
CA VAL A 48 -5.68 -6.74 -12.48
C VAL A 48 -5.49 -6.17 -13.88
N ASN A 49 -6.32 -5.22 -14.33
CA ASN A 49 -6.15 -4.56 -15.62
C ASN A 49 -4.84 -3.75 -15.72
N THR A 50 -4.32 -3.26 -14.58
CA THR A 50 -3.07 -2.50 -14.56
C THR A 50 -1.85 -3.40 -14.38
N LEU A 51 -1.88 -4.27 -13.35
CA LEU A 51 -0.75 -5.13 -13.01
C LEU A 51 -0.65 -6.40 -13.88
N GLY A 52 -1.69 -6.69 -14.65
CA GLY A 52 -1.83 -7.93 -15.41
C GLY A 52 -2.46 -9.05 -14.58
N THR A 53 -2.80 -10.14 -15.24
CA THR A 53 -3.29 -11.35 -14.60
C THR A 53 -2.19 -11.94 -13.72
N PRO A 54 -2.42 -12.15 -12.39
CA PRO A 54 -1.43 -12.77 -11.52
C PRO A 54 -1.02 -14.14 -12.03
N CYS A 55 0.25 -14.47 -11.90
CA CYS A 55 0.77 -15.78 -12.33
C CYS A 55 0.18 -16.91 -11.48
N GLU A 56 0.30 -18.16 -11.92
CA GLU A 56 -0.27 -19.31 -11.21
C GLU A 56 0.27 -19.43 -9.76
N LYS A 57 1.54 -19.07 -9.52
CA LYS A 57 2.13 -19.07 -8.17
C LYS A 57 1.45 -18.04 -7.27
N ASP A 58 1.16 -16.84 -7.79
CA ASP A 58 0.48 -15.80 -7.02
C ASP A 58 -1.01 -16.13 -6.84
N MET A 59 -1.61 -16.78 -7.83
CA MET A 59 -3.00 -17.25 -7.73
C MET A 59 -3.19 -18.34 -6.67
N ILE A 60 -2.18 -19.13 -6.35
CA ILE A 60 -2.25 -20.13 -5.26
C ILE A 60 -2.40 -19.42 -3.90
N GLU A 61 -1.83 -18.25 -3.73
CA GLU A 61 -1.92 -17.46 -2.49
C GLU A 61 -3.29 -16.79 -2.30
N VAL A 62 -4.14 -16.75 -3.31
CA VAL A 62 -5.52 -16.26 -3.19
C VAL A 62 -6.38 -17.36 -2.59
N GLU A 63 -6.78 -17.25 -1.33
CA GLU A 63 -7.52 -18.29 -0.60
C GLU A 63 -8.93 -18.54 -1.19
N SER A 64 -9.61 -17.47 -1.59
CA SER A 64 -10.97 -17.53 -2.11
C SER A 64 -11.04 -18.13 -3.53
N LEU A 65 -11.66 -19.30 -3.65
CA LEU A 65 -11.92 -19.91 -4.97
C LEU A 65 -12.82 -19.03 -5.86
N LYS A 66 -13.73 -18.25 -5.25
CA LYS A 66 -14.58 -17.31 -6.02
C LYS A 66 -13.73 -16.19 -6.61
N ALA A 67 -12.82 -15.63 -5.82
CA ALA A 67 -11.90 -14.59 -6.30
C ALA A 67 -10.96 -15.12 -7.40
N ARG A 68 -10.41 -16.33 -7.25
CA ARG A 68 -9.59 -16.96 -8.32
C ARG A 68 -10.39 -17.13 -9.61
N LYS A 69 -11.63 -17.66 -9.54
CA LYS A 69 -12.48 -17.82 -10.71
C LYS A 69 -12.81 -16.47 -11.35
N PHE A 70 -13.10 -15.45 -10.54
CA PHE A 70 -13.37 -14.11 -11.02
C PHE A 70 -12.17 -13.54 -11.78
N ILE A 71 -10.98 -13.54 -11.18
CA ILE A 71 -9.76 -13.05 -11.82
C ILE A 71 -9.51 -13.78 -13.15
N LYS A 72 -9.66 -15.12 -13.18
CA LYS A 72 -9.50 -15.91 -14.39
C LYS A 72 -10.59 -15.67 -15.45
N SER A 73 -11.75 -15.15 -15.07
CA SER A 73 -12.82 -14.82 -16.02
C SER A 73 -12.69 -13.45 -16.66
N LEU A 74 -11.82 -12.59 -16.11
CA LEU A 74 -11.57 -11.28 -16.70
C LEU A 74 -11.01 -11.44 -18.14
N ASN A 75 -11.28 -10.47 -18.98
CA ASN A 75 -10.87 -10.47 -20.39
C ASN A 75 -11.29 -11.75 -21.14
N ASN A 76 -12.50 -12.27 -20.88
CA ASN A 76 -13.01 -13.51 -21.47
C ASN A 76 -12.10 -14.73 -21.21
N GLY A 77 -11.38 -14.75 -20.10
CA GLY A 77 -10.47 -15.81 -19.71
C GLY A 77 -9.06 -15.73 -20.36
N ALA A 78 -8.82 -14.76 -21.21
CA ALA A 78 -7.49 -14.51 -21.75
C ALA A 78 -6.62 -13.74 -20.74
N PRO A 79 -5.31 -14.07 -20.63
CA PRO A 79 -4.40 -13.32 -19.76
C PRO A 79 -4.36 -11.82 -20.11
N ILE A 80 -4.45 -10.97 -19.10
CA ILE A 80 -4.29 -9.52 -19.21
C ILE A 80 -2.80 -9.21 -19.06
N PRO A 81 -2.18 -8.50 -20.02
CA PRO A 81 -0.77 -8.11 -19.89
C PRO A 81 -0.59 -7.03 -18.82
N ASN A 82 0.55 -7.02 -18.17
CA ASN A 82 0.96 -5.92 -17.30
C ASN A 82 1.13 -4.63 -18.12
N ILE A 83 0.65 -3.50 -17.60
CA ILE A 83 0.93 -2.17 -18.14
C ILE A 83 2.13 -1.60 -17.38
N PRO A 84 3.30 -1.43 -18.02
CA PRO A 84 4.47 -0.86 -17.33
C PRO A 84 4.15 0.51 -16.73
N PHE A 85 4.49 0.74 -15.46
CA PHE A 85 4.28 2.04 -14.83
C PHE A 85 5.02 3.19 -15.53
N ALA A 86 6.14 2.91 -16.20
CA ALA A 86 6.80 3.88 -17.06
C ALA A 86 5.93 4.38 -18.22
N THR A 87 4.99 3.56 -18.70
CA THR A 87 3.99 3.97 -19.72
C THR A 87 2.90 4.83 -19.11
N ILE A 88 2.51 4.55 -17.87
CA ILE A 88 1.48 5.32 -17.14
C ILE A 88 2.06 6.67 -16.69
N PHE A 89 3.32 6.69 -16.28
CA PHE A 89 4.03 7.86 -15.73
C PHE A 89 5.33 8.16 -16.52
N PRO A 90 5.23 8.61 -17.78
CA PRO A 90 6.39 8.75 -18.66
C PRO A 90 7.37 9.85 -18.23
N GLN A 91 6.98 10.73 -17.30
CA GLN A 91 7.84 11.79 -16.75
C GLN A 91 8.47 11.42 -15.40
N ALA A 92 8.14 10.25 -14.85
CA ALA A 92 8.67 9.84 -13.56
C ALA A 92 10.10 9.31 -13.68
N ASP A 93 10.91 9.59 -12.65
CA ASP A 93 12.26 9.05 -12.54
C ASP A 93 12.25 7.51 -12.50
N PRO A 94 13.18 6.81 -13.16
CA PRO A 94 13.23 5.36 -13.20
C PRO A 94 13.31 4.69 -11.81
N LEU A 95 13.99 5.29 -10.83
CA LEU A 95 14.05 4.76 -9.46
C LEU A 95 12.71 4.89 -8.75
N THR A 96 11.96 5.96 -9.05
CA THR A 96 10.60 6.14 -8.54
C THR A 96 9.67 5.07 -9.10
N ILE A 97 9.78 4.75 -10.39
CA ILE A 97 9.02 3.67 -11.04
C ILE A 97 9.38 2.30 -10.45
N ASP A 98 10.66 2.01 -10.24
CA ASP A 98 11.11 0.75 -9.63
C ASP A 98 10.53 0.57 -8.22
N LEU A 99 10.61 1.61 -7.37
CA LEU A 99 10.03 1.57 -6.04
C LEU A 99 8.51 1.37 -6.07
N LEU A 100 7.81 2.13 -6.93
CA LEU A 100 6.36 2.01 -7.12
C LEU A 100 5.97 0.58 -7.51
N GLN A 101 6.68 -0.02 -8.44
CA GLN A 101 6.44 -1.38 -8.91
C GLN A 101 6.61 -2.39 -7.77
N ARG A 102 7.66 -2.27 -6.97
CA ARG A 102 7.92 -3.14 -5.81
C ARG A 102 6.88 -2.96 -4.69
N MET A 103 6.32 -1.76 -4.53
CA MET A 103 5.26 -1.48 -3.56
C MET A 103 3.91 -2.03 -4.01
N LEU A 104 3.65 -2.05 -5.32
CA LEU A 104 2.37 -2.47 -5.91
C LEU A 104 2.43 -3.89 -6.49
N GLU A 105 3.20 -4.78 -5.86
CA GLU A 105 3.15 -6.21 -6.15
C GLU A 105 1.83 -6.83 -5.68
N PHE A 106 1.17 -7.60 -6.58
CA PHE A 106 -0.11 -8.24 -6.28
C PHE A 106 0.01 -9.18 -5.08
N ASN A 107 1.04 -10.04 -5.10
CA ASN A 107 1.32 -10.99 -4.03
C ASN A 107 2.06 -10.27 -2.88
N PRO A 108 1.48 -10.19 -1.66
CA PRO A 108 2.14 -9.54 -0.53
C PRO A 108 3.49 -10.17 -0.15
N LYS A 109 3.73 -11.46 -0.47
CA LYS A 109 5.02 -12.13 -0.20
C LYS A 109 6.15 -11.57 -1.06
N ASN A 110 5.84 -11.13 -2.29
CA ASN A 110 6.81 -10.55 -3.22
C ASN A 110 6.93 -9.02 -3.04
N ARG A 111 5.94 -8.40 -2.40
CA ARG A 111 5.93 -6.95 -2.18
C ARG A 111 7.07 -6.55 -1.26
N ILE A 112 7.76 -5.46 -1.59
CA ILE A 112 8.83 -4.88 -0.77
C ILE A 112 8.34 -4.64 0.67
N ASN A 113 9.20 -4.84 1.67
CA ASN A 113 8.90 -4.45 3.04
C ASN A 113 9.36 -3.00 3.32
N VAL A 114 8.95 -2.46 4.48
CA VAL A 114 9.26 -1.07 4.87
C VAL A 114 10.76 -0.83 4.96
N THR A 115 11.51 -1.77 5.55
CA THR A 115 12.96 -1.65 5.70
C THR A 115 13.66 -1.62 4.35
N GLU A 116 13.29 -2.53 3.45
CA GLU A 116 13.82 -2.57 2.08
C GLU A 116 13.45 -1.31 1.31
N ALA A 117 12.20 -0.83 1.43
CA ALA A 117 11.75 0.39 0.78
C ALA A 117 12.54 1.63 1.25
N LEU A 118 12.80 1.75 2.55
CA LEU A 118 13.63 2.82 3.11
C LEU A 118 15.09 2.74 2.65
N HIS A 119 15.59 1.56 2.28
CA HIS A 119 16.93 1.35 1.73
C HIS A 119 16.98 1.42 0.19
N HIS A 120 15.86 1.74 -0.44
CA HIS A 120 15.80 1.85 -1.89
C HIS A 120 16.70 2.99 -2.41
N PRO A 121 17.42 2.84 -3.54
CA PRO A 121 18.32 3.85 -4.10
C PRO A 121 17.67 5.23 -4.33
N LEU A 122 16.37 5.29 -4.52
CA LEU A 122 15.62 6.55 -4.63
C LEU A 122 15.91 7.50 -3.46
N PHE A 123 16.17 6.96 -2.26
CA PHE A 123 16.39 7.74 -1.05
C PHE A 123 17.85 7.99 -0.71
N ASP A 124 18.82 7.57 -1.56
CA ASP A 124 20.24 7.73 -1.27
C ASP A 124 20.63 9.20 -1.05
N GLY A 125 20.04 10.12 -1.83
CA GLY A 125 20.31 11.55 -1.72
C GLY A 125 19.75 12.23 -0.45
N VAL A 126 18.76 11.59 0.21
CA VAL A 126 18.10 12.15 1.41
C VAL A 126 18.38 11.33 2.67
N ARG A 127 19.12 10.23 2.54
CA ARG A 127 19.40 9.28 3.64
C ARG A 127 20.54 9.72 4.54
N ASN A 128 20.64 11.00 4.86
CA ASN A 128 21.55 11.41 5.94
C ASN A 128 20.90 11.09 7.29
N VAL A 129 21.09 9.83 7.72
CA VAL A 129 20.45 9.28 8.94
C VAL A 129 20.75 10.09 10.19
N GLN A 130 21.93 10.72 10.27
CA GLN A 130 22.30 11.56 11.41
C GLN A 130 21.52 12.88 11.39
N GLN A 131 21.36 13.49 10.22
CA GLN A 131 20.60 14.74 10.08
C GLN A 131 19.10 14.48 10.28
N ILE A 132 18.55 13.43 9.68
CA ILE A 132 17.12 13.06 9.85
C ILE A 132 16.81 12.76 11.32
N ARG A 133 17.69 12.03 12.03
CA ARG A 133 17.51 11.79 13.48
C ARG A 133 17.54 13.08 14.28
N LYS A 134 18.45 13.99 13.97
CA LYS A 134 18.57 15.29 14.64
C LYS A 134 17.31 16.11 14.39
N ASP A 135 16.91 16.28 13.14
CA ASP A 135 15.72 17.06 12.76
C ASP A 135 14.43 16.47 13.36
N TYR A 136 14.34 15.13 13.43
CA TYR A 136 13.21 14.45 14.06
C TYR A 136 13.19 14.63 15.59
N CYS A 137 14.35 14.52 16.25
CA CYS A 137 14.46 14.73 17.69
C CYS A 137 14.21 16.19 18.07
N ASP A 138 14.76 17.13 17.30
CA ASP A 138 14.57 18.57 17.49
C ASP A 138 13.09 18.95 17.24
N GLY A 139 12.46 18.41 16.21
CA GLY A 139 11.04 18.58 15.91
C GLY A 139 10.15 17.97 16.98
N PHE A 140 10.47 16.79 17.50
CA PHE A 140 9.71 16.13 18.56
C PHE A 140 9.85 16.89 19.90
N GLN A 141 11.04 17.40 20.24
CA GLN A 141 11.24 18.25 21.39
C GLN A 141 10.50 19.59 21.28
N PHE A 142 10.46 20.17 20.08
CA PHE A 142 9.66 21.36 19.81
C PHE A 142 8.17 21.08 20.03
N LEU A 143 7.64 19.99 19.49
CA LEU A 143 6.24 19.59 19.69
C LEU A 143 5.93 19.26 21.16
N ALA A 144 6.79 18.52 21.84
CA ALA A 144 6.62 18.18 23.26
C ALA A 144 6.63 19.44 24.16
N ASN A 145 7.40 20.46 23.80
CA ASN A 145 7.45 21.71 24.52
C ASN A 145 6.29 22.67 24.17
N THR A 146 5.71 22.53 22.98
CA THR A 146 4.64 23.42 22.49
C THR A 146 3.25 22.88 22.79
N VAL A 147 3.07 21.56 22.78
CA VAL A 147 1.80 20.90 23.10
C VAL A 147 1.79 20.52 24.58
N LYS A 148 1.24 21.41 25.42
CA LYS A 148 0.82 21.03 26.78
C LYS A 148 -0.39 20.10 26.65
N VAL A 149 -0.15 18.80 26.53
CA VAL A 149 -1.20 17.79 26.64
C VAL A 149 -1.60 17.75 28.11
N SER A 150 -2.70 18.38 28.45
CA SER A 150 -3.38 18.14 29.74
C SER A 150 -3.96 16.73 29.65
N ILE A 151 -3.26 15.75 30.19
CA ILE A 151 -3.82 14.42 30.42
C ILE A 151 -4.87 14.61 31.52
N PRO A 152 -6.17 14.37 31.26
CA PRO A 152 -7.16 14.35 32.34
C PRO A 152 -6.73 13.29 33.36
N ASN A 153 -6.78 13.64 34.66
CA ASN A 153 -6.42 12.74 35.75
C ASN A 153 -7.08 11.36 35.57
N GLU A 154 -6.29 10.31 35.82
CA GLU A 154 -6.65 8.89 35.72
C GLU A 154 -7.74 8.42 36.70
N GLU A 155 -8.59 9.29 37.24
CA GLU A 155 -9.64 8.93 38.19
C GLU A 155 -10.99 8.52 37.55
N SER A 156 -11.06 8.32 36.25
CA SER A 156 -12.25 7.72 35.63
C SER A 156 -11.90 6.47 34.81
N ASN A 157 -11.41 5.43 35.51
CA ASN A 157 -11.36 4.06 34.99
C ASN A 157 -12.78 3.50 34.90
N LYS A 158 -13.57 3.94 33.93
CA LYS A 158 -14.69 3.16 33.40
C LYS A 158 -14.25 2.48 32.13
N PRO A 159 -14.40 1.15 32.00
CA PRO A 159 -14.17 0.46 30.73
C PRO A 159 -15.08 1.08 29.68
N MET A 160 -14.52 1.43 28.54
CA MET A 160 -15.30 1.88 27.38
C MET A 160 -16.07 0.66 26.88
N ASP A 161 -17.40 0.65 27.07
CA ASP A 161 -18.29 -0.35 26.50
C ASP A 161 -18.19 -0.30 24.98
N ILE A 162 -17.58 -1.36 24.40
CA ILE A 162 -17.48 -1.58 22.95
C ILE A 162 -18.82 -2.21 22.47
N GLU A 163 -19.92 -1.53 22.71
CA GLU A 163 -21.27 -1.99 22.25
C GLU A 163 -21.96 -1.00 21.30
N VAL A 164 -21.25 -0.30 20.45
CA VAL A 164 -21.94 0.49 19.41
C VAL A 164 -21.18 0.39 18.12
N TYR A 165 -21.33 -0.71 17.39
CA TYR A 165 -21.33 -0.77 15.93
C TYR A 165 -21.66 -2.23 15.50
N LYS A 166 -22.98 -2.58 15.63
CA LYS A 166 -23.61 -3.64 14.82
C LYS A 166 -24.29 -3.00 13.64
#